data_98fcdeb14429d955b670d87c191290b4
#
_entry.id   98fcdeb14429d955b670d87c191290b4
#
_cell.length_a   1.000
_cell.length_b   1.000
_cell.length_c   1.000
_cell.angle_alpha   90.00
_cell.angle_beta   90.00
_cell.angle_gamma   90.00
#
_symmetry.space_group_name_H-M   'P 1'
#
loop_
_entity.id
_entity.type
_entity.pdbx_description
1 polymer ?
#
loop_
_entity_poly.entity_id
_entity_poly.type
_entity_poly.pdbx_seq_one_letter_code
_entity_poly.pdbx_strand_id
1 'polypeptide(L)'
;INGGTFDQITILLNGVNISNPQTGHNASDFPVALADIDHIEVLEGAASRIFGTSAFNGAINIVTRKAQNDGVAALVEGGSFGSFATQGRLQSSFTTGKWTHAYSASGGYKRSDGGTENSDFEKGQGFGQVNLSYNQRFDINAQVGYAQQSYGANTFYSAKFNNQYEKTDHAMASINLNLHDPHQTWQIAPQFYYNNFKDHYQLTRGKAGAAAGENYHDLDVYGGGLNANIAWMLGKTAVAFDISKERIYSTALGEPLAEEDYKNIHGSDRQYTRKGERTNTNIMLEHNFIFGGFTLSAGVLANKNTGLDNDFRFYPGVDMSYRPDDNWKFFASWNKALRMPTYTDLYISNVVQQG
;
A
#
# COMPACT_ATOMS: atom_id res chain seq x y z
N ILE A 1 -10.21 -9.53 -5.69
CA ILE A 1 -9.56 -10.21 -6.83
C ILE A 1 -9.60 -11.70 -6.53
N ASN A 2 -10.13 -12.50 -7.44
CA ASN A 2 -10.19 -13.98 -7.39
C ASN A 2 -10.69 -14.59 -6.05
N GLY A 3 -11.64 -13.94 -5.39
CA GLY A 3 -12.16 -14.38 -4.09
C GLY A 3 -11.21 -14.23 -2.90
N GLY A 4 -10.09 -13.52 -3.09
CA GLY A 4 -9.13 -13.23 -2.02
C GLY A 4 -9.67 -12.26 -0.97
N THR A 5 -9.19 -12.41 0.26
CA THR A 5 -9.44 -11.50 1.37
C THR A 5 -8.56 -10.24 1.27
N PHE A 6 -8.83 -9.24 2.09
CA PHE A 6 -8.13 -7.94 2.07
C PHE A 6 -6.62 -8.07 2.24
N ASP A 7 -6.17 -8.97 3.10
CA ASP A 7 -4.79 -9.25 3.45
C ASP A 7 -4.01 -10.05 2.38
N GLN A 8 -4.68 -10.46 1.32
CA GLN A 8 -4.11 -11.22 0.19
C GLN A 8 -3.89 -10.36 -1.05
N ILE A 9 -4.17 -9.07 -0.96
CA ILE A 9 -4.04 -8.10 -2.06
C ILE A 9 -3.13 -6.97 -1.59
N THR A 10 -2.04 -6.73 -2.32
CA THR A 10 -1.17 -5.59 -2.06
C THR A 10 -1.72 -4.34 -2.72
N ILE A 11 -1.77 -3.24 -1.95
CA ILE A 11 -2.11 -1.92 -2.48
C ILE A 11 -0.83 -1.12 -2.64
N LEU A 12 -0.64 -0.58 -3.84
CA LEU A 12 0.50 0.23 -4.20
C LEU A 12 0.05 1.64 -4.58
N LEU A 13 0.88 2.63 -4.28
CA LEU A 13 0.75 4.00 -4.80
C LEU A 13 2.03 4.35 -5.56
N ASN A 14 1.91 4.50 -6.87
CA ASN A 14 3.05 4.69 -7.78
C ASN A 14 4.17 3.63 -7.59
N GLY A 15 3.76 2.37 -7.39
CA GLY A 15 4.67 1.24 -7.17
C GLY A 15 5.18 1.07 -5.74
N VAL A 16 4.85 1.96 -4.81
CA VAL A 16 5.23 1.87 -3.40
C VAL A 16 4.13 1.17 -2.60
N ASN A 17 4.49 0.17 -1.82
CA ASN A 17 3.55 -0.56 -0.97
C ASN A 17 3.02 0.35 0.16
N ILE A 18 1.69 0.53 0.19
CA ILE A 18 0.95 1.29 1.19
C ILE A 18 -0.06 0.42 1.96
N SER A 19 0.07 -0.91 1.89
CA SER A 19 -0.76 -1.82 2.67
C SER A 19 -0.40 -1.73 4.16
N ASN A 20 -1.40 -1.79 5.02
CA ASN A 20 -1.21 -1.74 6.47
C ASN A 20 -0.90 -3.14 7.03
N PRO A 21 0.31 -3.40 7.56
CA PRO A 21 0.67 -4.70 8.13
C PRO A 21 -0.01 -5.03 9.47
N GLN A 22 -0.66 -4.08 10.12
CA GLN A 22 -1.40 -4.31 11.38
C GLN A 22 -2.59 -5.22 11.14
N THR A 23 -3.37 -4.93 10.11
CA THR A 23 -4.63 -5.60 9.80
C THR A 23 -4.77 -5.78 8.29
N GLY A 24 -5.43 -6.85 7.86
CA GLY A 24 -5.75 -7.01 6.45
C GLY A 24 -6.86 -6.08 5.95
N HIS A 25 -7.56 -5.40 6.84
CA HIS A 25 -8.61 -4.47 6.46
C HIS A 25 -8.01 -3.23 5.81
N ASN A 26 -8.59 -2.84 4.68
CA ASN A 26 -8.26 -1.60 4.04
C ASN A 26 -9.34 -0.57 4.38
N ALA A 27 -9.00 0.34 5.25
CA ALA A 27 -9.89 1.40 5.71
C ALA A 27 -10.14 2.48 4.63
N SER A 28 -9.61 2.32 3.41
CA SER A 28 -9.67 3.32 2.34
C SER A 28 -9.09 4.69 2.73
N ASP A 29 -8.13 4.68 3.64
CA ASP A 29 -7.42 5.86 4.15
C ASP A 29 -6.28 6.31 3.23
N PHE A 30 -6.40 6.04 1.93
CA PHE A 30 -5.43 6.49 0.94
C PHE A 30 -5.28 8.02 0.96
N PRO A 31 -4.03 8.53 0.94
CA PRO A 31 -3.76 9.95 1.01
C PRO A 31 -3.96 10.68 -0.33
N VAL A 32 -4.58 10.04 -1.32
CA VAL A 32 -4.85 10.61 -2.64
C VAL A 32 -6.34 10.75 -2.88
N ALA A 33 -6.72 11.78 -3.62
CA ALA A 33 -8.10 11.99 -4.06
C ALA A 33 -8.30 11.43 -5.48
N LEU A 34 -9.54 11.24 -5.89
CA LEU A 34 -9.86 10.74 -7.24
C LEU A 34 -9.26 11.61 -8.36
N ALA A 35 -9.20 12.94 -8.17
CA ALA A 35 -8.62 13.84 -9.16
C ALA A 35 -7.08 13.70 -9.29
N ASP A 36 -6.41 13.09 -8.30
CA ASP A 36 -4.98 12.80 -8.39
C ASP A 36 -4.69 11.55 -9.20
N ILE A 37 -5.67 10.66 -9.38
CA ILE A 37 -5.50 9.37 -10.03
C ILE A 37 -5.53 9.53 -11.55
N ASP A 38 -4.51 9.00 -12.21
CA ASP A 38 -4.47 8.86 -13.66
C ASP A 38 -5.18 7.58 -14.09
N HIS A 39 -4.73 6.44 -13.55
CA HIS A 39 -5.32 5.13 -13.78
C HIS A 39 -5.03 4.17 -12.62
N ILE A 40 -5.72 3.04 -12.62
CA ILE A 40 -5.52 1.96 -11.66
C ILE A 40 -5.12 0.72 -12.45
N GLU A 41 -3.98 0.14 -12.08
CA GLU A 41 -3.51 -1.13 -12.61
C GLU A 41 -3.93 -2.26 -11.68
N VAL A 42 -4.54 -3.30 -12.23
CA VAL A 42 -4.94 -4.50 -11.47
C VAL A 42 -4.15 -5.68 -12.01
N LEU A 43 -3.33 -6.28 -11.16
CA LEU A 43 -2.65 -7.53 -11.46
C LEU A 43 -3.37 -8.66 -10.74
N GLU A 44 -3.87 -9.60 -11.52
CA GLU A 44 -4.54 -10.80 -11.03
C GLU A 44 -3.56 -11.95 -10.84
N GLY A 45 -3.89 -12.83 -9.89
CA GLY A 45 -3.06 -13.99 -9.58
C GLY A 45 -1.90 -13.68 -8.65
N ALA A 46 -0.98 -14.62 -8.51
CA ALA A 46 0.15 -14.51 -7.60
C ALA A 46 1.19 -13.52 -8.13
N ALA A 47 0.96 -12.23 -7.88
CA ALA A 47 1.87 -11.14 -8.21
C ALA A 47 3.02 -10.99 -7.18
N SER A 48 3.12 -11.92 -6.23
CA SER A 48 4.10 -11.88 -5.14
C SER A 48 5.56 -11.87 -5.61
N ARG A 49 5.85 -12.43 -6.78
CA ARG A 49 7.18 -12.36 -7.37
C ARG A 49 7.59 -10.95 -7.77
N ILE A 50 6.63 -10.09 -8.11
CA ILE A 50 6.88 -8.73 -8.61
C ILE A 50 6.76 -7.72 -7.46
N PHE A 51 5.75 -7.87 -6.60
CA PHE A 51 5.36 -6.89 -5.57
C PHE A 51 5.58 -7.38 -4.13
N GLY A 52 6.27 -8.50 -3.94
CA GLY A 52 6.57 -9.05 -2.62
C GLY A 52 5.47 -9.96 -2.05
N THR A 53 5.66 -10.37 -0.81
CA THR A 53 4.93 -11.47 -0.18
C THR A 53 3.46 -11.20 0.11
N SER A 54 3.03 -9.94 0.14
CA SER A 54 1.63 -9.60 0.39
C SER A 54 0.73 -9.69 -0.84
N ALA A 55 1.30 -9.86 -2.04
CA ALA A 55 0.54 -9.95 -3.30
C ALA A 55 0.18 -11.41 -3.65
N PHE A 56 -0.45 -12.13 -2.71
CA PHE A 56 -0.82 -13.54 -2.88
C PHE A 56 -1.86 -13.76 -3.98
N ASN A 57 -2.95 -12.97 -3.97
CA ASN A 57 -4.03 -13.03 -4.96
C ASN A 57 -3.92 -11.96 -6.04
N GLY A 58 -3.02 -11.00 -5.88
CA GLY A 58 -2.80 -9.92 -6.82
C GLY A 58 -2.34 -8.63 -6.17
N ALA A 59 -2.22 -7.60 -6.99
CA ALA A 59 -1.88 -6.25 -6.56
C ALA A 59 -2.76 -5.21 -7.26
N ILE A 60 -3.03 -4.11 -6.59
CA ILE A 60 -3.68 -2.92 -7.13
C ILE A 60 -2.69 -1.77 -7.03
N ASN A 61 -2.27 -1.21 -8.16
CA ASN A 61 -1.39 -0.06 -8.21
C ASN A 61 -2.18 1.19 -8.61
N ILE A 62 -2.27 2.14 -7.70
CA ILE A 62 -2.87 3.45 -7.95
C ILE A 62 -1.79 4.33 -8.55
N VAL A 63 -1.94 4.72 -9.81
CA VAL A 63 -0.99 5.58 -10.52
C VAL A 63 -1.52 7.01 -10.52
N THR A 64 -0.71 7.94 -10.00
CA THR A 64 -1.09 9.34 -9.91
C THR A 64 -0.75 10.10 -11.17
N ARG A 65 -1.56 11.12 -11.46
CA ARG A 65 -1.42 12.01 -12.60
C ARG A 65 -0.22 12.94 -12.42
N LYS A 66 0.75 12.86 -13.34
CA LYS A 66 1.85 13.82 -13.43
C LYS A 66 1.35 15.14 -14.05
N ALA A 67 1.82 16.26 -13.53
CA ALA A 67 1.52 17.56 -14.13
C ALA A 67 2.12 17.66 -15.55
N GLN A 68 1.34 18.11 -16.51
CA GLN A 68 1.79 18.35 -17.90
C GLN A 68 1.80 19.84 -18.25
N ASN A 69 1.09 20.65 -17.49
CA ASN A 69 0.95 22.11 -17.64
C ASN A 69 0.65 22.76 -16.30
N ASP A 70 0.63 24.07 -16.26
CA ASP A 70 0.11 24.83 -15.12
C ASP A 70 -1.40 24.72 -15.07
N GLY A 71 -1.94 24.54 -13.86
CA GLY A 71 -3.37 24.39 -13.69
C GLY A 71 -3.84 24.38 -12.25
N VAL A 72 -5.10 24.76 -12.09
CA VAL A 72 -5.84 24.71 -10.83
C VAL A 72 -7.16 23.99 -11.10
N ALA A 73 -7.53 23.07 -10.25
CA ALA A 73 -8.83 22.42 -10.28
C ALA A 73 -9.47 22.46 -8.88
N ALA A 74 -10.77 22.64 -8.84
CA ALA A 74 -11.56 22.57 -7.62
C ALA A 74 -12.86 21.82 -7.89
N LEU A 75 -13.30 21.05 -6.90
CA LEU A 75 -14.54 20.29 -6.91
C LEU A 75 -15.29 20.55 -5.61
N VAL A 76 -16.60 20.77 -5.71
CA VAL A 76 -17.51 20.83 -4.56
C VAL A 76 -18.73 19.98 -4.90
N GLU A 77 -19.09 19.07 -4.03
CA GLU A 77 -20.21 18.15 -4.19
C GLU A 77 -21.08 18.16 -2.94
N GLY A 78 -22.37 18.00 -3.12
CA GLY A 78 -23.35 17.82 -2.05
C GLY A 78 -24.35 16.74 -2.42
N GLY A 79 -24.91 16.06 -1.44
CA GLY A 79 -25.84 14.95 -1.68
C GLY A 79 -26.72 14.63 -0.47
N SER A 80 -27.45 13.53 -0.58
CA SER A 80 -28.30 12.99 0.50
C SER A 80 -27.48 12.64 1.74
N PHE A 81 -28.14 12.52 2.87
CA PHE A 81 -27.55 12.14 4.17
C PHE A 81 -26.42 13.10 4.61
N GLY A 82 -26.60 14.41 4.43
CA GLY A 82 -25.61 15.41 4.78
C GLY A 82 -24.26 15.25 4.02
N SER A 83 -24.25 14.52 2.90
CA SER A 83 -23.03 14.28 2.13
C SER A 83 -22.50 15.60 1.57
N PHE A 84 -21.23 15.85 1.84
CA PHE A 84 -20.47 16.99 1.35
C PHE A 84 -19.04 16.55 1.01
N ALA A 85 -18.55 17.02 -0.12
CA ALA A 85 -17.14 16.84 -0.49
C ALA A 85 -16.58 18.10 -1.13
N THR A 86 -15.33 18.41 -0.82
CA THR A 86 -14.56 19.47 -1.49
C THR A 86 -13.16 18.97 -1.75
N GLN A 87 -12.59 19.40 -2.88
CA GLN A 87 -11.25 19.04 -3.29
C GLN A 87 -10.61 20.16 -4.09
N GLY A 88 -9.33 20.42 -3.86
CA GLY A 88 -8.52 21.33 -4.64
C GLY A 88 -7.25 20.63 -5.13
N ARG A 89 -6.79 21.01 -6.33
CA ARG A 89 -5.52 20.56 -6.90
C ARG A 89 -4.83 21.72 -7.61
N LEU A 90 -3.55 21.88 -7.34
CA LEU A 90 -2.63 22.79 -8.00
C LEU A 90 -1.58 21.96 -8.73
N GLN A 91 -1.19 22.38 -9.92
CA GLN A 91 -0.12 21.72 -10.66
C GLN A 91 0.67 22.71 -11.52
N SER A 92 1.94 22.41 -11.76
CA SER A 92 2.81 23.18 -12.65
C SER A 92 3.78 22.24 -13.37
N SER A 93 4.06 22.54 -14.63
CA SER A 93 5.06 21.81 -15.40
C SER A 93 5.80 22.74 -16.36
N PHE A 94 7.12 22.70 -16.34
CA PHE A 94 7.99 23.49 -17.21
C PHE A 94 9.30 22.76 -17.51
N THR A 95 10.00 23.22 -18.55
CA THR A 95 11.29 22.67 -18.95
C THR A 95 12.37 23.73 -18.82
N THR A 96 13.50 23.37 -18.21
CA THR A 96 14.69 24.22 -18.08
C THR A 96 15.91 23.45 -18.57
N GLY A 97 16.44 23.83 -19.74
CA GLY A 97 17.53 23.11 -20.38
C GLY A 97 17.12 21.66 -20.71
N LYS A 98 17.79 20.69 -20.07
CA LYS A 98 17.50 19.25 -20.24
C LYS A 98 16.59 18.68 -19.15
N TRP A 99 16.16 19.52 -18.20
CA TRP A 99 15.28 19.13 -17.11
C TRP A 99 13.81 19.44 -17.44
N THR A 100 12.96 18.47 -17.27
CA THR A 100 11.52 18.66 -17.18
C THR A 100 11.11 18.57 -15.72
N HIS A 101 10.36 19.55 -15.26
CA HIS A 101 9.85 19.69 -13.89
C HIS A 101 8.34 19.54 -13.92
N ALA A 102 7.81 18.74 -13.01
CA ALA A 102 6.37 18.61 -12.81
C ALA A 102 6.05 18.52 -11.31
N TYR A 103 5.21 19.40 -10.84
CA TYR A 103 4.81 19.52 -9.43
C TYR A 103 3.30 19.46 -9.32
N SER A 104 2.79 18.79 -8.31
CA SER A 104 1.39 18.92 -7.95
C SER A 104 1.18 18.81 -6.46
N ALA A 105 0.15 19.50 -5.98
CA ALA A 105 -0.34 19.42 -4.61
C ALA A 105 -1.86 19.41 -4.64
N SER A 106 -2.47 18.57 -3.81
CA SER A 106 -3.93 18.49 -3.68
C SER A 106 -4.32 18.33 -2.21
N GLY A 107 -5.56 18.69 -1.91
CA GLY A 107 -6.17 18.46 -0.62
C GLY A 107 -7.68 18.32 -0.78
N GLY A 108 -8.29 17.56 0.11
CA GLY A 108 -9.72 17.34 0.06
C GLY A 108 -10.30 16.97 1.42
N TYR A 109 -11.58 17.21 1.54
CA TYR A 109 -12.40 16.85 2.69
C TYR A 109 -13.71 16.26 2.20
N LYS A 110 -14.20 15.23 2.85
CA LYS A 110 -15.52 14.67 2.61
C LYS A 110 -16.14 14.14 3.90
N ARG A 111 -17.47 14.25 3.99
CA ARG A 111 -18.26 13.72 5.10
C ARG A 111 -19.61 13.21 4.62
N SER A 112 -20.25 12.39 5.43
CA SER A 112 -21.66 12.03 5.32
C SER A 112 -22.19 11.61 6.70
N ASP A 113 -23.48 11.90 6.96
CA ASP A 113 -24.16 11.44 8.17
C ASP A 113 -24.56 9.96 8.06
N GLY A 114 -24.39 9.33 6.88
CA GLY A 114 -24.72 7.92 6.62
C GLY A 114 -26.19 7.68 6.30
N GLY A 115 -26.44 6.64 5.50
CA GLY A 115 -27.80 6.23 5.14
C GLY A 115 -28.43 5.22 6.11
N THR A 116 -27.66 4.68 7.04
CA THR A 116 -28.07 3.77 8.10
C THR A 116 -27.44 4.19 9.43
N GLU A 117 -27.96 3.65 10.54
CA GLU A 117 -27.40 3.89 11.86
C GLU A 117 -25.91 3.56 11.91
N ASN A 118 -25.11 4.44 12.54
CA ASN A 118 -23.66 4.28 12.70
C ASN A 118 -22.90 3.97 11.38
N SER A 119 -23.25 4.70 10.31
CA SER A 119 -22.55 4.65 9.01
C SER A 119 -22.07 6.03 8.55
N ASP A 120 -22.01 6.97 9.48
CA ASP A 120 -21.42 8.29 9.27
C ASP A 120 -19.91 8.19 9.05
N PHE A 121 -19.37 9.12 8.27
CA PHE A 121 -17.92 9.23 8.10
C PHE A 121 -17.46 10.66 7.86
N GLU A 122 -16.21 10.89 8.18
CA GLU A 122 -15.47 12.12 7.89
C GLU A 122 -14.05 11.77 7.46
N LYS A 123 -13.56 12.37 6.38
CA LYS A 123 -12.22 12.16 5.86
C LYS A 123 -11.59 13.44 5.36
N GLY A 124 -10.37 13.74 5.80
CA GLY A 124 -9.47 14.73 5.25
C GLY A 124 -8.23 14.07 4.64
N GLN A 125 -7.72 14.59 3.52
CA GLN A 125 -6.48 14.12 2.92
C GLN A 125 -5.73 15.24 2.21
N GLY A 126 -4.40 15.08 2.13
CA GLY A 126 -3.52 15.92 1.35
C GLY A 126 -2.44 15.10 0.68
N PHE A 127 -2.07 15.47 -0.55
CA PHE A 127 -1.06 14.78 -1.34
C PHE A 127 -0.21 15.77 -2.12
N GLY A 128 1.09 15.54 -2.15
CA GLY A 128 2.04 16.32 -2.94
C GLY A 128 3.01 15.42 -3.67
N GLN A 129 3.35 15.76 -4.89
CA GLN A 129 4.36 15.03 -5.67
C GLN A 129 5.24 15.95 -6.50
N VAL A 130 6.47 15.51 -6.68
CA VAL A 130 7.51 16.12 -7.53
C VAL A 130 7.99 15.07 -8.50
N ASN A 131 7.95 15.38 -9.79
CA ASN A 131 8.49 14.54 -10.84
C ASN A 131 9.52 15.36 -11.62
N LEU A 132 10.78 14.96 -11.58
CA LEU A 132 11.86 15.59 -12.33
C LEU A 132 12.39 14.59 -13.35
N SER A 133 12.58 14.99 -14.58
CA SER A 133 13.16 14.15 -15.63
C SER A 133 14.33 14.87 -16.31
N TYR A 134 15.47 14.20 -16.38
CA TYR A 134 16.67 14.72 -17.03
C TYR A 134 16.96 13.95 -18.32
N ASN A 135 16.81 14.64 -19.43
CA ASN A 135 17.24 14.15 -20.76
C ASN A 135 16.70 12.74 -21.10
N GLN A 136 15.53 12.35 -20.58
CA GLN A 136 14.93 11.02 -20.77
C GLN A 136 15.85 9.86 -20.35
N ARG A 137 16.70 10.05 -19.36
CA ARG A 137 17.64 9.04 -18.84
C ARG A 137 17.63 8.89 -17.34
N PHE A 138 17.15 9.91 -16.65
CA PHE A 138 17.11 9.92 -15.20
C PHE A 138 15.85 10.62 -14.73
N ASP A 139 15.06 9.91 -13.94
CA ASP A 139 13.85 10.45 -13.33
C ASP A 139 13.93 10.40 -11.80
N ILE A 140 13.41 11.42 -11.17
CA ILE A 140 13.18 11.49 -9.72
C ILE A 140 11.68 11.66 -9.51
N ASN A 141 11.07 10.75 -8.75
CA ASN A 141 9.68 10.87 -8.32
C ASN A 141 9.67 10.88 -6.79
N ALA A 142 9.31 11.99 -6.20
CA ALA A 142 9.12 12.13 -4.75
C ALA A 142 7.66 12.43 -4.45
N GLN A 143 7.13 11.83 -3.40
CA GLN A 143 5.74 12.02 -2.99
C GLN A 143 5.60 12.00 -1.47
N VAL A 144 4.64 12.77 -0.99
CA VAL A 144 4.21 12.80 0.41
C VAL A 144 2.69 12.84 0.46
N GLY A 145 2.12 12.16 1.44
CA GLY A 145 0.67 12.15 1.61
C GLY A 145 0.27 11.94 3.06
N TYR A 146 -0.90 12.47 3.40
CA TYR A 146 -1.54 12.28 4.68
C TYR A 146 -3.04 12.13 4.49
N ALA A 147 -3.63 11.17 5.17
CA ALA A 147 -5.07 11.02 5.28
C ALA A 147 -5.45 10.76 6.73
N GLN A 148 -6.54 11.35 7.16
CA GLN A 148 -7.20 11.07 8.42
C GLN A 148 -8.67 10.82 8.14
N GLN A 149 -9.23 9.78 8.75
CA GLN A 149 -10.66 9.52 8.67
C GLN A 149 -11.21 8.97 9.98
N SER A 150 -12.50 9.18 10.20
CA SER A 150 -13.26 8.55 11.25
C SER A 150 -14.62 8.11 10.72
N TYR A 151 -15.11 6.98 11.18
CA TYR A 151 -16.37 6.42 10.71
C TYR A 151 -17.04 5.51 11.72
N GLY A 152 -18.37 5.47 11.65
CA GLY A 152 -19.16 4.42 12.25
C GLY A 152 -19.06 3.15 11.40
N ALA A 153 -18.64 2.05 12.02
CA ALA A 153 -18.42 0.77 11.34
C ALA A 153 -19.58 -0.22 11.65
N ASN A 154 -20.81 0.17 11.31
CA ASN A 154 -21.99 -0.64 11.53
C ASN A 154 -21.83 -2.04 10.92
N THR A 155 -21.77 -3.07 11.78
CA THR A 155 -21.67 -4.49 11.40
C THR A 155 -20.49 -4.84 10.46
N PHE A 156 -19.54 -3.93 10.23
CA PHE A 156 -18.46 -4.13 9.29
C PHE A 156 -17.53 -5.27 9.71
N TYR A 157 -17.07 -5.27 10.96
CA TYR A 157 -16.18 -6.31 11.48
C TYR A 157 -16.93 -7.54 12.02
N SER A 158 -18.19 -7.39 12.41
CA SER A 158 -19.03 -8.48 12.89
C SER A 158 -20.50 -8.11 12.82
N ALA A 159 -21.31 -9.02 12.30
CA ALA A 159 -22.77 -8.86 12.25
C ALA A 159 -23.45 -8.72 13.64
N LYS A 160 -22.72 -9.02 14.71
CA LYS A 160 -23.23 -8.91 16.09
C LYS A 160 -23.13 -7.51 16.68
N PHE A 161 -22.27 -6.64 16.11
CA PHE A 161 -21.96 -5.33 16.66
C PHE A 161 -22.26 -4.24 15.63
N ASN A 162 -23.31 -3.46 15.88
CA ASN A 162 -23.75 -2.38 14.99
C ASN A 162 -23.23 -0.99 15.40
N ASN A 163 -22.57 -0.87 16.54
CA ASN A 163 -22.13 0.41 17.10
C ASN A 163 -20.59 0.50 17.24
N GLN A 164 -19.87 -0.04 16.27
CA GLN A 164 -18.41 0.05 16.23
C GLN A 164 -17.99 1.42 15.68
N TYR A 165 -16.81 1.86 16.08
CA TYR A 165 -16.21 3.11 15.60
C TYR A 165 -14.73 2.89 15.32
N GLU A 166 -14.24 3.57 14.30
CA GLU A 166 -12.83 3.55 13.98
C GLU A 166 -12.36 4.93 13.50
N LYS A 167 -11.16 5.28 13.92
CA LYS A 167 -10.43 6.45 13.43
C LYS A 167 -9.06 6.01 12.97
N THR A 168 -8.69 6.32 11.73
CA THR A 168 -7.37 6.01 11.17
C THR A 168 -6.65 7.26 10.72
N ASP A 169 -5.32 7.23 10.84
CA ASP A 169 -4.39 8.20 10.26
C ASP A 169 -3.37 7.43 9.42
N HIS A 170 -3.10 7.90 8.22
CA HIS A 170 -2.07 7.35 7.34
C HIS A 170 -1.18 8.47 6.80
N ALA A 171 0.08 8.46 7.17
CA ALA A 171 1.11 9.33 6.61
C ALA A 171 2.08 8.52 5.77
N MET A 172 2.45 9.03 4.60
CA MET A 172 3.43 8.38 3.74
C MET A 172 4.40 9.37 3.12
N ALA A 173 5.61 8.89 2.85
CA ALA A 173 6.59 9.59 2.03
C ALA A 173 7.39 8.57 1.22
N SER A 174 7.73 8.88 -0.02
CA SER A 174 8.65 8.07 -0.80
C SER A 174 9.44 8.87 -1.81
N ILE A 175 10.59 8.30 -2.20
CA ILE A 175 11.41 8.78 -3.30
C ILE A 175 11.80 7.57 -4.15
N ASN A 176 11.51 7.67 -5.45
CA ASN A 176 11.89 6.69 -6.45
C ASN A 176 12.80 7.37 -7.46
N LEU A 177 13.97 6.80 -7.69
CA LEU A 177 14.88 7.21 -8.74
C LEU A 177 14.77 6.20 -9.87
N ASN A 178 14.95 6.65 -11.10
CA ASN A 178 14.92 5.77 -12.26
C ASN A 178 16.02 6.18 -13.24
N LEU A 179 17.01 5.33 -13.43
CA LEU A 179 18.05 5.47 -14.43
C LEU A 179 17.77 4.47 -15.54
N HIS A 180 17.77 4.94 -16.76
CA HIS A 180 17.54 4.09 -17.93
C HIS A 180 18.24 4.65 -19.18
N ASP A 181 18.49 3.81 -20.16
CA ASP A 181 18.90 4.28 -21.47
C ASP A 181 17.68 4.82 -22.26
N PRO A 182 17.88 5.66 -23.28
CA PRO A 182 16.79 6.24 -24.06
C PRO A 182 15.90 5.20 -24.76
N HIS A 183 16.43 4.01 -25.04
CA HIS A 183 15.70 2.91 -25.66
C HIS A 183 15.08 1.95 -24.65
N GLN A 184 15.27 2.24 -23.34
CA GLN A 184 14.78 1.42 -22.22
C GLN A 184 15.24 -0.05 -22.30
N THR A 185 16.43 -0.30 -22.87
CA THR A 185 17.02 -1.64 -22.90
C THR A 185 17.49 -2.07 -21.52
N TRP A 186 17.85 -1.13 -20.66
CA TRP A 186 18.09 -1.38 -19.24
C TRP A 186 17.49 -0.29 -18.37
N GLN A 187 17.21 -0.64 -17.13
CA GLN A 187 16.67 0.24 -16.11
C GLN A 187 17.23 -0.16 -14.74
N ILE A 188 17.53 0.83 -13.91
CA ILE A 188 17.88 0.66 -12.49
C ILE A 188 17.07 1.69 -11.71
N ALA A 189 16.27 1.20 -10.75
CA ALA A 189 15.32 2.02 -10.03
C ALA A 189 15.39 1.76 -8.50
N PRO A 190 16.29 2.46 -7.77
CA PRO A 190 16.25 2.47 -6.32
C PRO A 190 15.05 3.26 -5.81
N GLN A 191 14.48 2.78 -4.68
CA GLN A 191 13.36 3.42 -4.00
C GLN A 191 13.58 3.43 -2.49
N PHE A 192 13.01 4.45 -1.82
CA PHE A 192 12.92 4.53 -0.37
C PHE A 192 11.52 5.00 0.00
N TYR A 193 10.96 4.44 1.08
CA TYR A 193 9.62 4.78 1.52
C TYR A 193 9.47 4.71 3.04
N TYR A 194 8.51 5.48 3.52
CA TYR A 194 8.04 5.48 4.88
C TYR A 194 6.52 5.52 4.89
N ASN A 195 5.91 4.70 5.74
CA ASN A 195 4.49 4.77 6.07
C ASN A 195 4.34 4.77 7.59
N ASN A 196 3.41 5.57 8.10
CA ASN A 196 2.93 5.51 9.47
C ASN A 196 1.42 5.34 9.45
N PHE A 197 0.94 4.34 10.15
CA PHE A 197 -0.48 4.03 10.31
C PHE A 197 -0.84 4.14 11.78
N LYS A 198 -1.86 4.93 12.09
CA LYS A 198 -2.48 4.96 13.42
C LYS A 198 -3.91 4.52 13.31
N ASP A 199 -4.32 3.79 14.33
CA ASP A 199 -5.67 3.23 14.41
C ASP A 199 -6.18 3.36 15.84
N HIS A 200 -7.39 3.88 15.99
CA HIS A 200 -8.17 3.92 17.21
C HIS A 200 -9.51 3.25 16.95
N TYR A 201 -9.66 2.05 17.44
CA TYR A 201 -10.86 1.23 17.32
C TYR A 201 -11.65 1.18 18.63
N GLN A 202 -12.99 1.26 18.54
CA GLN A 202 -13.91 1.04 19.64
C GLN A 202 -14.97 -0.01 19.25
N LEU A 203 -15.06 -1.11 19.98
CA LEU A 203 -16.11 -2.12 19.79
C LEU A 203 -17.50 -1.55 20.03
N THR A 204 -17.62 -0.61 20.96
CA THR A 204 -18.82 0.18 21.20
C THR A 204 -18.44 1.66 21.21
N ARG A 205 -18.94 2.39 20.25
CA ARG A 205 -18.65 3.84 20.06
C ARG A 205 -18.91 4.62 21.35
N GLY A 206 -17.92 5.43 21.75
CA GLY A 206 -17.99 6.24 22.97
C GLY A 206 -17.73 5.47 24.26
N LYS A 207 -17.41 4.18 24.21
CA LYS A 207 -16.98 3.41 25.39
C LYS A 207 -15.46 3.29 25.40
N ALA A 208 -14.85 3.80 26.46
CA ALA A 208 -13.40 3.80 26.64
C ALA A 208 -12.91 2.57 27.42
N GLY A 209 -11.65 2.21 27.21
CA GLY A 209 -10.92 1.21 27.96
C GLY A 209 -10.90 -0.19 27.34
N ALA A 210 -9.87 -0.96 27.71
CA ALA A 210 -9.65 -2.31 27.18
C ALA A 210 -10.83 -3.25 27.42
N ALA A 211 -11.47 -3.17 28.58
CA ALA A 211 -12.65 -4.00 28.93
C ALA A 211 -13.87 -3.71 28.03
N ALA A 212 -13.93 -2.51 27.43
CA ALA A 212 -14.95 -2.11 26.46
C ALA A 212 -14.56 -2.41 25.00
N GLY A 213 -13.41 -3.06 24.76
CA GLY A 213 -12.90 -3.38 23.44
C GLY A 213 -12.31 -2.18 22.67
N GLU A 214 -11.80 -1.19 23.40
CA GLU A 214 -11.08 -0.05 22.79
C GLU A 214 -9.61 -0.37 22.64
N ASN A 215 -9.08 -0.18 21.41
CA ASN A 215 -7.69 -0.43 21.06
C ASN A 215 -7.08 0.76 20.32
N TYR A 216 -5.76 0.92 20.52
CA TYR A 216 -4.93 1.90 19.82
C TYR A 216 -3.71 1.22 19.24
N HIS A 217 -3.35 1.59 18.03
CA HIS A 217 -2.18 1.10 17.32
C HIS A 217 -1.44 2.26 16.67
N ASP A 218 -0.10 2.19 16.67
CA ASP A 218 0.80 3.12 15.96
C ASP A 218 1.89 2.30 15.31
N LEU A 219 1.85 2.19 13.98
CA LEU A 219 2.71 1.33 13.19
C LEU A 219 3.53 2.14 12.20
N ASP A 220 4.84 2.00 12.30
CA ASP A 220 5.82 2.54 11.34
C ASP A 220 6.32 1.44 10.40
N VAL A 221 6.43 1.75 9.11
CA VAL A 221 7.08 0.93 8.10
C VAL A 221 8.14 1.77 7.39
N TYR A 222 9.39 1.35 7.49
CA TYR A 222 10.53 1.93 6.78
C TYR A 222 11.00 0.93 5.75
N GLY A 223 11.14 1.33 4.50
CA GLY A 223 11.59 0.43 3.47
C GLY A 223 12.47 1.07 2.43
N GLY A 224 13.23 0.21 1.77
CA GLY A 224 14.03 0.58 0.63
C GLY A 224 14.28 -0.60 -0.28
N GLY A 225 14.37 -0.34 -1.57
CA GLY A 225 14.52 -1.38 -2.55
C GLY A 225 15.29 -0.91 -3.79
N LEU A 226 15.63 -1.88 -4.61
CA LEU A 226 16.27 -1.70 -5.90
C LEU A 226 15.61 -2.62 -6.91
N ASN A 227 15.08 -2.06 -7.97
CA ASN A 227 14.62 -2.82 -9.14
C ASN A 227 15.58 -2.57 -10.30
N ALA A 228 16.02 -3.64 -10.97
CA ALA A 228 16.84 -3.53 -12.16
C ALA A 228 16.35 -4.50 -13.23
N ASN A 229 16.38 -4.09 -14.49
CA ASN A 229 16.05 -4.97 -15.58
C ASN A 229 16.90 -4.66 -16.81
N ILE A 230 17.07 -5.68 -17.64
CA ILE A 230 17.77 -5.59 -18.93
C ILE A 230 17.05 -6.44 -19.98
N ALA A 231 16.84 -5.83 -21.14
CA ALA A 231 16.37 -6.52 -22.34
C ALA A 231 17.56 -6.90 -23.20
N TRP A 232 17.60 -8.15 -23.67
CA TRP A 232 18.65 -8.71 -24.48
C TRP A 232 18.10 -9.76 -25.44
N MET A 233 18.94 -10.41 -26.23
CA MET A 233 18.47 -11.27 -27.34
C MET A 233 17.57 -12.44 -26.92
N LEU A 234 17.66 -12.92 -25.66
CA LEU A 234 16.81 -14.00 -25.16
C LEU A 234 15.55 -13.52 -24.45
N GLY A 235 15.34 -12.20 -24.35
CA GLY A 235 14.18 -11.62 -23.68
C GLY A 235 14.54 -10.56 -22.65
N LYS A 236 13.83 -10.53 -21.53
CA LYS A 236 14.02 -9.53 -20.46
C LYS A 236 14.30 -10.21 -19.12
N THR A 237 15.43 -9.85 -18.50
CA THR A 237 15.78 -10.27 -17.13
C THR A 237 15.50 -9.15 -16.16
N ALA A 238 14.86 -9.45 -15.04
CA ALA A 238 14.60 -8.52 -13.94
C ALA A 238 15.13 -9.08 -12.63
N VAL A 239 15.71 -8.20 -11.81
CA VAL A 239 16.15 -8.47 -10.44
C VAL A 239 15.55 -7.41 -9.55
N ALA A 240 15.05 -7.81 -8.38
CA ALA A 240 14.62 -6.86 -7.37
C ALA A 240 15.15 -7.25 -5.99
N PHE A 241 15.43 -6.25 -5.20
CA PHE A 241 15.72 -6.35 -3.79
C PHE A 241 14.84 -5.35 -3.04
N ASP A 242 14.24 -5.78 -1.93
CA ASP A 242 13.48 -4.91 -1.03
C ASP A 242 13.73 -5.34 0.41
N ILE A 243 13.93 -4.36 1.27
CA ILE A 243 14.02 -4.56 2.71
C ILE A 243 13.12 -3.55 3.41
N SER A 244 12.29 -4.03 4.32
CA SER A 244 11.44 -3.18 5.15
C SER A 244 11.50 -3.59 6.62
N LYS A 245 11.47 -2.60 7.48
CA LYS A 245 11.31 -2.78 8.92
C LYS A 245 9.94 -2.24 9.33
N GLU A 246 9.20 -3.07 10.03
CA GLU A 246 7.91 -2.74 10.63
C GLU A 246 8.07 -2.67 12.15
N ARG A 247 7.43 -1.68 12.77
CA ARG A 247 7.41 -1.50 14.23
C ARG A 247 6.04 -1.01 14.67
N ILE A 248 5.35 -1.81 15.46
CA ILE A 248 4.05 -1.45 16.04
C ILE A 248 4.18 -1.21 17.54
N TYR A 249 3.59 -0.12 18.03
CA TYR A 249 3.20 0.08 19.41
C TYR A 249 1.69 -0.08 19.52
N SER A 250 1.22 -0.80 20.53
CA SER A 250 -0.17 -1.20 20.60
C SER A 250 -0.66 -1.34 22.04
N THR A 251 -1.96 -1.22 22.23
CA THR A 251 -2.63 -1.60 23.47
C THR A 251 -3.01 -3.08 23.51
N ALA A 252 -2.96 -3.79 22.35
CA ALA A 252 -3.46 -5.17 22.21
C ALA A 252 -2.52 -6.12 21.45
N LEU A 253 -1.74 -5.62 20.48
CA LEU A 253 -0.93 -6.44 19.58
C LEU A 253 0.56 -6.33 19.90
N GLY A 254 1.29 -7.43 19.79
CA GLY A 254 2.73 -7.51 20.07
C GLY A 254 3.02 -8.07 21.46
N GLU A 255 4.31 -8.09 21.80
CA GLU A 255 4.82 -8.55 23.09
C GLU A 255 4.64 -7.48 24.18
N PRO A 256 4.36 -7.85 25.43
CA PRO A 256 4.25 -6.92 26.54
C PRO A 256 5.57 -6.13 26.74
N LEU A 257 5.45 -4.82 26.97
CA LEU A 257 6.55 -3.95 27.38
C LEU A 257 6.71 -3.97 28.91
N ALA A 258 7.91 -3.65 29.39
CA ALA A 258 8.09 -3.27 30.78
C ALA A 258 7.41 -1.91 31.07
N GLU A 259 6.96 -1.67 32.30
CA GLU A 259 6.20 -0.46 32.63
C GLU A 259 6.97 0.84 32.35
N GLU A 260 8.29 0.82 32.50
CA GLU A 260 9.20 1.93 32.18
C GLU A 260 9.25 2.27 30.67
N ASP A 261 8.88 1.32 29.81
CA ASP A 261 8.90 1.45 28.36
C ASP A 261 7.52 1.82 27.76
N TYR A 262 6.50 1.98 28.60
CA TYR A 262 5.17 2.36 28.14
C TYR A 262 5.20 3.75 27.50
N LYS A 263 4.42 3.92 26.42
CA LYS A 263 4.35 5.18 25.70
C LYS A 263 2.96 5.79 25.78
N ASN A 264 2.91 7.08 26.11
CA ASN A 264 1.66 7.82 26.13
C ASN A 264 1.02 7.90 24.74
N ILE A 265 -0.30 7.73 24.68
CA ILE A 265 -1.10 7.92 23.47
C ILE A 265 -1.56 9.38 23.44
N HIS A 266 -1.20 10.09 22.37
CA HIS A 266 -1.58 11.50 22.24
C HIS A 266 -3.11 11.64 22.20
N GLY A 267 -3.65 12.48 23.09
CA GLY A 267 -5.09 12.72 23.18
C GLY A 267 -5.90 11.64 23.91
N SER A 268 -5.22 10.75 24.67
CA SER A 268 -5.85 9.72 25.52
C SER A 268 -5.10 9.59 26.85
N ASP A 269 -5.81 9.13 27.87
CA ASP A 269 -5.21 8.77 29.17
C ASP A 269 -4.56 7.38 29.16
N ARG A 270 -4.62 6.68 28.01
CA ARG A 270 -4.04 5.34 27.84
C ARG A 270 -2.61 5.38 27.35
N GLN A 271 -1.93 4.25 27.46
CA GLN A 271 -0.57 4.03 27.01
C GLN A 271 -0.49 2.82 26.12
N TYR A 272 0.43 2.83 25.16
CA TYR A 272 0.87 1.63 24.47
C TYR A 272 1.67 0.76 25.43
N THR A 273 1.20 -0.44 25.68
CA THR A 273 1.77 -1.41 26.62
C THR A 273 2.42 -2.60 25.92
N ARG A 274 2.36 -2.63 24.60
CA ARG A 274 2.88 -3.71 23.77
C ARG A 274 3.66 -3.16 22.59
N LYS A 275 4.61 -3.97 22.09
CA LYS A 275 5.43 -3.66 20.93
C LYS A 275 5.64 -4.90 20.08
N GLY A 276 5.65 -4.74 18.76
CA GLY A 276 6.08 -5.75 17.80
C GLY A 276 7.05 -5.14 16.80
N GLU A 277 8.05 -5.91 16.40
CA GLU A 277 8.99 -5.52 15.35
C GLU A 277 9.26 -6.72 14.45
N ARG A 278 9.38 -6.48 13.16
CA ARG A 278 9.89 -7.45 12.21
C ARG A 278 10.58 -6.77 11.04
N THR A 279 11.55 -7.48 10.45
CA THR A 279 12.21 -7.06 9.22
C THR A 279 11.87 -8.07 8.14
N ASN A 280 11.40 -7.57 7.02
CA ASN A 280 11.07 -8.36 5.84
C ASN A 280 12.09 -8.08 4.74
N THR A 281 12.70 -9.12 4.18
CA THR A 281 13.70 -9.03 3.10
C THR A 281 13.23 -9.88 1.94
N ASN A 282 13.14 -9.27 0.76
CA ASN A 282 12.74 -9.90 -0.49
C ASN A 282 13.87 -9.78 -1.52
N ILE A 283 14.17 -10.88 -2.20
CA ILE A 283 15.08 -10.93 -3.35
C ILE A 283 14.34 -11.62 -4.48
N MET A 284 14.23 -10.99 -5.62
CA MET A 284 13.54 -11.55 -6.78
C MET A 284 14.50 -11.65 -7.97
N LEU A 285 14.38 -12.76 -8.70
CA LEU A 285 14.95 -12.94 -10.03
C LEU A 285 13.87 -13.47 -10.97
N GLU A 286 13.71 -12.84 -12.11
CA GLU A 286 12.76 -13.26 -13.14
C GLU A 286 13.37 -13.11 -14.52
N HIS A 287 13.07 -14.04 -15.43
CA HIS A 287 13.40 -13.93 -16.83
C HIS A 287 12.16 -14.21 -17.70
N ASN A 288 11.94 -13.31 -18.65
CA ASN A 288 10.86 -13.39 -19.64
C ASN A 288 11.45 -13.69 -21.02
N PHE A 289 11.22 -14.91 -21.51
CA PHE A 289 11.54 -15.31 -22.87
C PHE A 289 10.39 -14.92 -23.79
N ILE A 290 10.71 -14.31 -24.95
CA ILE A 290 9.74 -13.84 -25.93
C ILE A 290 10.12 -14.41 -27.30
N PHE A 291 9.25 -15.25 -27.89
CA PHE A 291 9.48 -15.90 -29.19
C PHE A 291 8.22 -15.79 -30.03
N GLY A 292 8.18 -14.85 -30.98
CA GLY A 292 6.99 -14.62 -31.79
C GLY A 292 5.77 -14.39 -30.90
N GLY A 293 4.71 -15.20 -31.06
CA GLY A 293 3.51 -15.13 -30.23
C GLY A 293 3.58 -15.84 -28.89
N PHE A 294 4.73 -16.43 -28.52
CA PHE A 294 4.93 -17.16 -27.24
C PHE A 294 5.73 -16.35 -26.24
N THR A 295 5.26 -16.30 -25.01
CA THR A 295 5.97 -15.71 -23.87
C THR A 295 6.06 -16.72 -22.74
N LEU A 296 7.25 -16.92 -22.19
CA LEU A 296 7.51 -17.72 -21.00
C LEU A 296 8.21 -16.86 -19.95
N SER A 297 7.58 -16.68 -18.81
CA SER A 297 8.16 -16.02 -17.64
C SER A 297 8.49 -17.07 -16.59
N ALA A 298 9.73 -17.10 -16.12
CA ALA A 298 10.16 -17.97 -15.03
C ALA A 298 10.93 -17.14 -13.99
N GLY A 299 10.63 -17.37 -12.71
CA GLY A 299 11.29 -16.59 -11.66
C GLY A 299 11.16 -17.23 -10.29
N VAL A 300 11.87 -16.63 -9.34
CA VAL A 300 11.85 -17.00 -7.93
C VAL A 300 11.88 -15.76 -7.05
N LEU A 301 11.03 -15.75 -6.02
CA LEU A 301 11.12 -14.84 -4.89
C LEU A 301 11.77 -15.60 -3.72
N ALA A 302 12.84 -15.06 -3.14
CA ALA A 302 13.38 -15.46 -1.85
C ALA A 302 12.94 -14.44 -0.80
N ASN A 303 12.27 -14.90 0.25
CA ASN A 303 11.81 -14.07 1.35
C ASN A 303 12.40 -14.53 2.67
N LYS A 304 12.75 -13.59 3.52
CA LYS A 304 13.16 -13.79 4.91
C LYS A 304 12.43 -12.79 5.79
N ASN A 305 11.81 -13.25 6.88
CA ASN A 305 11.11 -12.42 7.84
C ASN A 305 11.50 -12.76 9.27
N THR A 306 11.99 -11.77 10.02
CA THR A 306 12.47 -11.97 11.40
C THR A 306 11.33 -12.19 12.41
N GLY A 307 10.11 -11.86 12.09
CA GLY A 307 8.91 -12.14 12.90
C GLY A 307 8.36 -13.56 12.73
N LEU A 308 8.96 -14.37 11.86
CA LEU A 308 8.65 -15.78 11.68
C LEU A 308 9.85 -16.64 12.11
N ASP A 309 10.37 -17.45 11.20
CA ASP A 309 11.49 -18.37 11.48
C ASP A 309 12.88 -17.79 11.17
N ASN A 310 12.93 -16.56 10.62
CA ASN A 310 14.16 -15.86 10.25
C ASN A 310 15.05 -16.61 9.22
N ASP A 311 14.45 -17.52 8.44
CA ASP A 311 15.12 -18.26 7.37
C ASP A 311 14.65 -17.82 6.00
N PHE A 312 15.51 -17.99 4.97
CA PHE A 312 15.09 -17.75 3.59
C PHE A 312 14.17 -18.87 3.10
N ARG A 313 13.00 -18.47 2.60
CA ARG A 313 12.05 -19.35 1.93
C ARG A 313 11.93 -18.96 0.46
N PHE A 314 11.77 -19.93 -0.42
CA PHE A 314 11.76 -19.75 -1.85
C PHE A 314 10.38 -20.01 -2.45
N TYR A 315 9.97 -19.09 -3.33
CA TYR A 315 8.68 -19.09 -3.99
C TYR A 315 8.87 -19.00 -5.50
N PRO A 316 9.11 -20.14 -6.17
CA PRO A 316 9.25 -20.20 -7.61
C PRO A 316 7.91 -20.07 -8.32
N GLY A 317 7.95 -19.66 -9.57
CA GLY A 317 6.79 -19.62 -10.43
C GLY A 317 7.15 -19.55 -11.90
N VAL A 318 6.21 -20.02 -12.70
CA VAL A 318 6.29 -20.05 -14.16
C VAL A 318 4.93 -19.62 -14.73
N ASP A 319 4.98 -18.66 -15.64
CA ASP A 319 3.81 -18.22 -16.41
C ASP A 319 4.11 -18.35 -17.89
N MET A 320 3.18 -18.85 -18.67
CA MET A 320 3.31 -18.91 -20.11
C MET A 320 2.07 -18.39 -20.80
N SER A 321 2.26 -17.74 -21.92
CA SER A 321 1.18 -17.34 -22.80
C SER A 321 1.55 -17.60 -24.27
N TYR A 322 0.54 -17.95 -25.04
CA TYR A 322 0.66 -18.15 -26.47
C TYR A 322 -0.46 -17.40 -27.18
N ARG A 323 -0.10 -16.53 -28.10
CA ARG A 323 -1.00 -15.74 -28.91
C ARG A 323 -0.74 -16.08 -30.38
N PRO A 324 -1.46 -17.08 -30.95
CA PRO A 324 -1.30 -17.49 -32.34
C PRO A 324 -1.72 -16.39 -33.31
N ASP A 325 -2.75 -15.62 -32.96
CA ASP A 325 -3.32 -14.52 -33.76
C ASP A 325 -3.95 -13.46 -32.83
N ASP A 326 -4.59 -12.44 -33.41
CA ASP A 326 -5.20 -11.35 -32.65
C ASP A 326 -6.48 -11.71 -31.90
N ASN A 327 -7.09 -12.87 -32.22
CA ASN A 327 -8.37 -13.30 -31.65
C ASN A 327 -8.19 -14.25 -30.46
N TRP A 328 -7.05 -14.96 -30.38
CA TRP A 328 -6.83 -16.00 -29.39
C TRP A 328 -5.59 -15.72 -28.53
N LYS A 329 -5.76 -15.87 -27.21
CA LYS A 329 -4.68 -15.91 -26.26
C LYS A 329 -4.90 -17.05 -25.27
N PHE A 330 -3.97 -17.99 -25.25
CA PHE A 330 -3.90 -19.05 -24.25
C PHE A 330 -2.90 -18.67 -23.18
N PHE A 331 -3.20 -18.97 -21.92
CA PHE A 331 -2.24 -18.76 -20.83
C PHE A 331 -2.36 -19.87 -19.80
N ALA A 332 -1.24 -20.18 -19.14
CA ALA A 332 -1.17 -21.06 -18.00
C ALA A 332 -0.17 -20.50 -16.99
N SER A 333 -0.44 -20.66 -15.71
CA SER A 333 0.35 -20.12 -14.64
C SER A 333 0.45 -21.13 -13.51
N TRP A 334 1.67 -21.29 -12.98
CA TRP A 334 1.94 -22.03 -11.75
C TRP A 334 2.86 -21.22 -10.86
N ASN A 335 2.40 -20.87 -9.67
CA ASN A 335 3.13 -20.03 -8.75
C ASN A 335 2.99 -20.55 -7.32
N LYS A 336 4.12 -20.68 -6.62
CA LYS A 336 4.14 -20.78 -5.17
C LYS A 336 4.14 -19.36 -4.61
N ALA A 337 3.24 -19.06 -3.72
CA ALA A 337 3.11 -17.73 -3.11
C ALA A 337 3.02 -17.81 -1.59
N LEU A 338 3.31 -16.72 -0.92
CA LEU A 338 3.22 -16.56 0.53
C LEU A 338 2.29 -15.39 0.84
N ARG A 339 1.39 -15.58 1.78
CA ARG A 339 0.73 -14.50 2.50
C ARG A 339 1.49 -14.25 3.81
N MET A 340 1.93 -13.01 4.00
CA MET A 340 2.52 -12.62 5.27
C MET A 340 1.40 -12.42 6.30
N PRO A 341 1.45 -13.05 7.49
CA PRO A 341 0.47 -12.80 8.53
C PRO A 341 0.55 -11.34 9.01
N THR A 342 -0.60 -10.74 9.28
CA THR A 342 -0.69 -9.42 9.89
C THR A 342 -0.35 -9.48 11.38
N TYR A 343 -0.13 -8.33 12.02
CA TYR A 343 0.02 -8.31 13.49
C TYR A 343 -1.25 -8.78 14.19
N THR A 344 -2.42 -8.49 13.61
CA THR A 344 -3.70 -9.03 14.10
C THR A 344 -3.74 -10.55 14.04
N ASP A 345 -3.31 -11.17 12.93
CA ASP A 345 -3.25 -12.64 12.82
C ASP A 345 -2.32 -13.28 13.86
N LEU A 346 -1.21 -12.61 14.21
CA LEU A 346 -0.21 -13.15 15.12
C LEU A 346 -0.54 -12.98 16.60
N TYR A 347 -1.25 -11.90 16.97
CA TYR A 347 -1.36 -11.48 18.37
C TYR A 347 -2.79 -11.28 18.86
N ILE A 348 -3.81 -11.37 17.99
CA ILE A 348 -5.17 -11.17 18.45
C ILE A 348 -5.56 -12.28 19.44
N SER A 349 -6.06 -11.89 20.59
CA SER A 349 -6.62 -12.81 21.59
C SER A 349 -7.90 -12.21 22.14
N ASN A 350 -9.03 -12.77 21.77
CA ASN A 350 -10.33 -12.41 22.30
C ASN A 350 -11.22 -13.65 22.43
N VAL A 351 -12.45 -13.49 22.94
CA VAL A 351 -13.40 -14.60 23.17
C VAL A 351 -13.85 -15.32 21.89
N VAL A 352 -13.52 -14.78 20.71
CA VAL A 352 -13.95 -15.31 19.41
C VAL A 352 -12.77 -15.86 18.61
N GLN A 353 -11.57 -15.28 18.80
CA GLN A 353 -10.40 -15.58 17.99
C GLN A 353 -9.13 -15.57 18.84
N GLN A 354 -8.23 -16.53 18.60
CA GLN A 354 -6.88 -16.59 19.16
C GLN A 354 -5.89 -16.64 17.98
N GLY A 355 -4.88 -15.78 18.02
CA GLY A 355 -3.78 -15.71 17.07
C GLY A 355 -2.67 -16.73 17.35
#